data_35b1bf358e4ae5212dfa8ac9634d1a85
#
_entry.id   35b1bf358e4ae5212dfa8ac9634d1a85
#
_cell.length_a   1.000
_cell.length_b   1.000
_cell.length_c   1.000
_cell.angle_alpha   90.00
_cell.angle_beta   90.00
_cell.angle_gamma   90.00
#
_symmetry.space_group_name_H-M   'P 1'
#
loop_
_entity.id
_entity.type
_entity.pdbx_description
1 polymer ?
#
loop_
_entity_poly.entity_id
_entity_poly.type
_entity_poly.pdbx_seq_one_letter_code
_entity_poly.pdbx_strand_id
1 'polypeptide(L)'
;MKFTVLLVILVVLLLLWITYKEPTVVIVTSHWKEDVGWLKKSKYPIVLIDHEGSEPPAIEPTTIIPNRGNESSSYIRYIIDNWDNLPDYVAFIHGHEISHHQKHREHMLTLIDRAQRLSFVPLNGMWLGEPSPSCVKSDYYLQIAKYWYLFEPYMKKYPNKPLFTDACGQFIVSRDEITKYPFKAWQTWYEALVHPDTHQELGFVFEYTWHYIFGQPWHMKKTAFPFRKRIPYVF
;
A
#
# COMPACT_ATOMS: atom_id res chain seq x y z
N MET A 1 -50.26 -9.14 6.13
CA MET A 1 -49.03 -9.66 5.44
C MET A 1 -48.07 -8.57 4.94
N LYS A 2 -48.51 -7.60 4.11
CA LYS A 2 -47.61 -6.53 3.59
C LYS A 2 -47.01 -5.64 4.69
N PHE A 3 -47.76 -5.26 5.70
CA PHE A 3 -47.31 -4.43 6.81
C PHE A 3 -46.23 -5.13 7.68
N THR A 4 -46.41 -6.40 7.94
CA THR A 4 -45.45 -7.21 8.74
C THR A 4 -44.11 -7.35 8.01
N VAL A 5 -44.12 -7.55 6.67
CA VAL A 5 -42.91 -7.63 5.84
C VAL A 5 -42.18 -6.29 5.87
N LEU A 6 -42.89 -5.17 5.73
CA LEU A 6 -42.27 -3.83 5.76
C LEU A 6 -41.63 -3.56 7.14
N LEU A 7 -42.29 -3.92 8.24
CA LEU A 7 -41.74 -3.75 9.58
C LEU A 7 -40.45 -4.58 9.78
N VAL A 8 -40.44 -5.82 9.32
CA VAL A 8 -39.25 -6.68 9.40
C VAL A 8 -38.08 -6.08 8.61
N ILE A 9 -38.34 -5.59 7.39
CA ILE A 9 -37.30 -4.91 6.57
C ILE A 9 -36.73 -3.69 7.30
N LEU A 10 -37.59 -2.84 7.87
CA LEU A 10 -37.17 -1.65 8.62
C LEU A 10 -36.30 -2.01 9.84
N VAL A 11 -36.70 -3.04 10.59
CA VAL A 11 -35.92 -3.52 11.74
C VAL A 11 -34.57 -4.05 11.29
N VAL A 12 -34.50 -4.82 10.22
CA VAL A 12 -33.23 -5.33 9.67
C VAL A 12 -32.33 -4.17 9.20
N LEU A 13 -32.88 -3.20 8.49
CA LEU A 13 -32.13 -2.03 8.05
C LEU A 13 -31.62 -1.20 9.24
N LEU A 14 -32.43 -1.04 10.28
CA LEU A 14 -32.04 -0.36 11.51
C LEU A 14 -30.92 -1.10 12.23
N LEU A 15 -31.02 -2.43 12.35
CA LEU A 15 -29.98 -3.26 12.95
C LEU A 15 -28.68 -3.18 12.15
N LEU A 16 -28.75 -3.25 10.82
CA LEU A 16 -27.60 -3.07 9.95
C LEU A 16 -26.97 -1.68 10.11
N TRP A 17 -27.78 -0.63 10.22
CA TRP A 17 -27.29 0.73 10.44
C TRP A 17 -26.63 0.90 11.81
N ILE A 18 -27.21 0.35 12.88
CA ILE A 18 -26.64 0.41 14.25
C ILE A 18 -25.35 -0.41 14.37
N THR A 19 -25.23 -1.51 13.64
CA THR A 19 -24.04 -2.39 13.66
C THR A 19 -22.97 -1.98 12.67
N TYR A 20 -23.29 -1.11 11.71
CA TYR A 20 -22.31 -0.62 10.74
C TYR A 20 -21.25 0.22 11.44
N LYS A 21 -20.01 -0.25 11.36
CA LYS A 21 -18.84 0.54 11.75
C LYS A 21 -18.07 0.92 10.48
N GLU A 22 -17.74 2.19 10.40
CA GLU A 22 -16.79 2.62 9.36
C GLU A 22 -15.48 1.88 9.53
N PRO A 23 -14.91 1.33 8.44
CA PRO A 23 -13.65 0.63 8.53
C PRO A 23 -12.53 1.57 8.97
N THR A 24 -11.70 1.09 9.87
CA THR A 24 -10.54 1.83 10.36
C THR A 24 -9.46 1.90 9.28
N VAL A 25 -8.87 3.10 9.12
CA VAL A 25 -7.78 3.36 8.16
C VAL A 25 -6.65 4.06 8.88
N VAL A 26 -5.42 3.62 8.63
CA VAL A 26 -4.20 4.29 9.09
C VAL A 26 -3.34 4.60 7.87
N ILE A 27 -2.74 5.78 7.85
CA ILE A 27 -1.73 6.17 6.85
C ILE A 27 -0.35 5.88 7.42
N VAL A 28 0.42 5.10 6.69
CA VAL A 28 1.83 4.82 6.99
C VAL A 28 2.67 5.49 5.91
N THR A 29 3.54 6.39 6.32
CA THR A 29 4.44 7.10 5.41
C THR A 29 5.89 6.83 5.75
N SER A 30 6.69 6.59 4.73
CA SER A 30 8.14 6.55 4.80
C SER A 30 8.68 7.96 4.59
N HIS A 31 9.62 8.39 5.43
CA HIS A 31 10.23 9.72 5.36
C HIS A 31 11.75 9.63 5.23
N TRP A 32 12.31 10.50 4.41
CA TRP A 32 13.76 10.71 4.32
C TRP A 32 14.11 12.20 4.35
N LYS A 33 13.59 12.99 3.43
CA LYS A 33 13.86 14.44 3.31
C LYS A 33 12.66 15.22 2.80
N GLU A 34 11.55 14.55 2.57
CA GLU A 34 10.34 15.14 2.02
C GLU A 34 9.66 16.03 3.05
N ASP A 35 9.01 17.10 2.59
CA ASP A 35 8.08 17.84 3.44
C ASP A 35 6.81 17.00 3.67
N VAL A 36 6.66 16.51 4.88
CA VAL A 36 5.49 15.73 5.33
C VAL A 36 4.48 16.57 6.11
N GLY A 37 4.67 17.89 6.20
CA GLY A 37 3.79 18.80 6.94
C GLY A 37 2.35 18.79 6.44
N TRP A 38 2.12 18.47 5.18
CA TRP A 38 0.80 18.33 4.55
C TRP A 38 -0.05 17.21 5.18
N LEU A 39 0.57 16.20 5.78
CA LEU A 39 -0.12 15.10 6.46
C LEU A 39 -0.89 15.56 7.71
N LYS A 40 -0.54 16.72 8.30
CA LYS A 40 -1.31 17.33 9.41
C LYS A 40 -2.77 17.62 9.04
N LYS A 41 -3.10 17.69 7.76
CA LYS A 41 -4.47 17.88 7.26
C LYS A 41 -5.26 16.56 7.17
N SER A 42 -4.64 15.43 7.48
CA SER A 42 -5.30 14.12 7.42
C SER A 42 -6.36 13.97 8.49
N LYS A 43 -7.49 13.38 8.13
CA LYS A 43 -8.49 12.89 9.10
C LYS A 43 -8.19 11.49 9.63
N TYR A 44 -7.23 10.80 9.00
CA TYR A 44 -6.80 9.48 9.41
C TYR A 44 -5.58 9.56 10.32
N PRO A 45 -5.43 8.65 11.28
CA PRO A 45 -4.18 8.51 12.04
C PRO A 45 -3.00 8.32 11.10
N ILE A 46 -1.86 8.90 11.48
CA ILE A 46 -0.62 8.86 10.71
C ILE A 46 0.43 8.16 11.53
N VAL A 47 1.15 7.25 10.90
CA VAL A 47 2.38 6.65 11.38
C VAL A 47 3.50 7.07 10.45
N LEU A 48 4.41 7.89 10.96
CA LEU A 48 5.61 8.32 10.25
C LEU A 48 6.76 7.41 10.64
N ILE A 49 7.37 6.75 9.66
CA ILE A 49 8.59 5.99 9.84
C ILE A 49 9.72 6.72 9.16
N ASP A 50 10.67 7.15 9.97
CA ASP A 50 11.82 7.93 9.54
C ASP A 50 13.03 7.05 9.30
N HIS A 51 13.91 7.47 8.40
CA HIS A 51 15.16 6.78 8.13
C HIS A 51 16.34 7.49 8.83
N GLU A 52 17.25 6.71 9.39
CA GLU A 52 18.46 7.24 10.03
C GLU A 52 19.23 8.20 9.12
N GLY A 53 19.59 9.37 9.65
CA GLY A 53 20.31 10.40 8.91
C GLY A 53 19.41 11.28 8.03
N SER A 54 18.09 11.18 8.15
CA SER A 54 17.16 12.11 7.52
C SER A 54 17.22 13.50 8.17
N GLU A 55 16.61 14.48 7.50
CA GLU A 55 16.32 15.78 8.11
C GLU A 55 15.12 15.65 9.06
N PRO A 56 15.05 16.44 10.15
CA PRO A 56 13.92 16.37 11.08
C PRO A 56 12.60 16.62 10.37
N PRO A 57 11.63 15.70 10.45
CA PRO A 57 10.34 15.87 9.79
C PRO A 57 9.43 16.87 10.53
N ALA A 58 8.47 17.42 9.79
CA ALA A 58 7.46 18.33 10.35
C ALA A 58 6.44 17.64 11.27
N ILE A 59 6.46 16.33 11.34
CA ILE A 59 5.64 15.47 12.20
C ILE A 59 6.59 14.55 12.96
N GLU A 60 6.35 14.37 14.27
CA GLU A 60 7.16 13.47 15.08
C GLU A 60 7.13 12.04 14.54
N PRO A 61 8.28 11.41 14.29
CA PRO A 61 8.33 10.05 13.82
C PRO A 61 7.89 9.07 14.91
N THR A 62 7.11 8.08 14.52
CA THR A 62 6.71 6.98 15.41
C THR A 62 7.87 6.02 15.64
N THR A 63 8.70 5.83 14.62
CA THR A 63 9.85 4.91 14.63
C THR A 63 10.94 5.43 13.70
N ILE A 64 12.20 5.23 14.08
CA ILE A 64 13.36 5.46 13.23
C ILE A 64 13.98 4.12 12.88
N ILE A 65 14.29 3.91 11.60
CA ILE A 65 14.86 2.66 11.08
C ILE A 65 16.14 2.93 10.29
N PRO A 66 17.00 1.92 10.07
CA PRO A 66 18.15 2.06 9.17
C PRO A 66 17.74 2.53 7.79
N ASN A 67 18.52 3.44 7.19
CA ASN A 67 18.26 3.95 5.85
C ASN A 67 18.61 2.91 4.78
N ARG A 68 17.78 1.87 4.69
CA ARG A 68 17.92 0.74 3.77
C ARG A 68 16.54 0.24 3.33
N GLY A 69 16.48 -0.36 2.14
CA GLY A 69 15.25 -1.01 1.65
C GLY A 69 14.17 -0.04 1.19
N ASN A 70 14.51 1.25 1.01
CA ASN A 70 13.58 2.31 0.59
C ASN A 70 12.32 2.33 1.48
N GLU A 71 11.19 2.78 0.94
CA GLU A 71 9.90 2.78 1.64
C GLU A 71 9.41 1.39 2.05
N SER A 72 9.89 0.34 1.37
CA SER A 72 9.47 -1.05 1.64
C SER A 72 9.86 -1.49 3.04
N SER A 73 11.01 -1.08 3.56
CA SER A 73 11.43 -1.37 4.92
C SER A 73 10.53 -0.68 5.95
N SER A 74 10.10 0.57 5.69
CA SER A 74 9.14 1.29 6.53
C SER A 74 7.80 0.57 6.60
N TYR A 75 7.28 0.11 5.46
CA TYR A 75 5.98 -0.55 5.38
C TYR A 75 5.99 -1.89 6.13
N ILE A 76 7.03 -2.68 5.94
CA ILE A 76 7.16 -3.97 6.64
C ILE A 76 7.41 -3.75 8.12
N ARG A 77 8.18 -2.75 8.51
CA ARG A 77 8.38 -2.40 9.91
C ARG A 77 7.06 -2.08 10.61
N TYR A 78 6.22 -1.27 9.99
CA TYR A 78 4.88 -0.99 10.50
C TYR A 78 4.05 -2.26 10.71
N ILE A 79 4.05 -3.16 9.71
CA ILE A 79 3.31 -4.43 9.80
C ILE A 79 3.79 -5.26 10.99
N ILE A 80 5.10 -5.34 11.20
CA ILE A 80 5.69 -6.09 12.30
C ILE A 80 5.30 -5.48 13.65
N ASP A 81 5.43 -4.17 13.80
CA ASP A 81 5.18 -3.48 15.06
C ASP A 81 3.70 -3.49 15.47
N ASN A 82 2.80 -3.61 14.50
CA ASN A 82 1.36 -3.54 14.72
C ASN A 82 0.62 -4.85 14.43
N TRP A 83 1.32 -5.96 14.32
CA TRP A 83 0.76 -7.24 13.87
C TRP A 83 -0.55 -7.65 14.55
N ASP A 84 -0.62 -7.51 15.85
CA ASP A 84 -1.80 -7.87 16.64
C ASP A 84 -2.90 -6.79 16.65
N ASN A 85 -2.61 -5.59 16.13
CA ASN A 85 -3.49 -4.42 16.18
C ASN A 85 -3.62 -3.70 14.83
N LEU A 86 -3.46 -4.42 13.73
CA LEU A 86 -3.63 -3.85 12.39
C LEU A 86 -5.04 -3.27 12.22
N PRO A 87 -5.19 -2.07 11.63
CA PRO A 87 -6.49 -1.52 11.26
C PRO A 87 -7.12 -2.33 10.13
N ASP A 88 -8.38 -2.06 9.79
CA ASP A 88 -9.05 -2.76 8.68
C ASP A 88 -8.36 -2.49 7.35
N TYR A 89 -7.79 -1.27 7.18
CA TYR A 89 -7.02 -0.87 6.01
C TYR A 89 -5.79 -0.07 6.39
N VAL A 90 -4.71 -0.28 5.65
CA VAL A 90 -3.50 0.53 5.73
C VAL A 90 -3.25 1.21 4.39
N ALA A 91 -3.05 2.53 4.41
CA ALA A 91 -2.58 3.28 3.26
C ALA A 91 -1.07 3.48 3.38
N PHE A 92 -0.30 2.75 2.60
CA PHE A 92 1.15 2.91 2.49
C PHE A 92 1.46 3.96 1.42
N ILE A 93 2.22 4.99 1.79
CA ILE A 93 2.52 6.12 0.90
C ILE A 93 3.94 6.64 1.09
N HIS A 94 4.45 7.33 0.08
CA HIS A 94 5.67 8.13 0.20
C HIS A 94 5.40 9.46 0.90
N GLY A 95 6.47 10.17 1.30
CA GLY A 95 6.36 11.49 1.94
C GLY A 95 5.84 12.62 1.04
N HIS A 96 5.70 12.43 -0.26
CA HIS A 96 5.27 13.46 -1.20
C HIS A 96 3.77 13.71 -1.20
N GLU A 97 3.33 14.95 -1.02
CA GLU A 97 1.92 15.34 -1.18
C GLU A 97 1.43 15.13 -2.61
N ILE A 98 2.25 15.51 -3.59
CA ILE A 98 1.99 15.33 -5.02
C ILE A 98 3.26 14.84 -5.69
N SER A 99 3.18 13.76 -6.44
CA SER A 99 4.28 13.26 -7.25
C SER A 99 3.86 12.95 -8.68
N HIS A 100 4.85 12.77 -9.55
CA HIS A 100 4.61 12.43 -10.96
C HIS A 100 4.03 11.02 -11.16
N HIS A 101 4.17 10.14 -10.16
CA HIS A 101 3.58 8.79 -10.23
C HIS A 101 2.11 8.78 -9.83
N GLN A 102 1.64 9.79 -9.11
CA GLN A 102 0.24 9.84 -8.68
C GLN A 102 -0.69 10.06 -9.88
N LYS A 103 -1.84 9.40 -9.82
CA LYS A 103 -2.84 9.53 -10.86
C LYS A 103 -3.35 10.95 -10.94
N HIS A 104 -3.28 11.53 -12.14
CA HIS A 104 -3.71 12.92 -12.42
C HIS A 104 -3.03 13.97 -11.55
N ARG A 105 -1.91 13.65 -10.87
CA ARG A 105 -1.25 14.53 -9.90
C ARG A 105 -2.23 15.07 -8.84
N GLU A 106 -3.20 14.27 -8.44
CA GLU A 106 -4.10 14.61 -7.34
C GLU A 106 -3.35 14.54 -6.01
N HIS A 107 -3.78 15.35 -5.03
CA HIS A 107 -3.27 15.27 -3.67
C HIS A 107 -3.49 13.89 -3.06
N MET A 108 -2.49 13.33 -2.39
CA MET A 108 -2.52 11.97 -1.87
C MET A 108 -3.69 11.74 -0.90
N LEU A 109 -4.00 12.68 -0.01
CA LEU A 109 -5.16 12.55 0.90
C LEU A 109 -6.48 12.44 0.14
N THR A 110 -6.64 13.17 -0.98
CA THR A 110 -7.82 13.05 -1.83
C THR A 110 -7.91 11.67 -2.48
N LEU A 111 -6.78 11.12 -2.92
CA LEU A 111 -6.74 9.77 -3.47
C LEU A 111 -7.15 8.73 -2.43
N ILE A 112 -6.62 8.83 -1.20
CA ILE A 112 -6.95 7.92 -0.08
C ILE A 112 -8.44 8.01 0.26
N ASP A 113 -9.01 9.21 0.31
CA ASP A 113 -10.43 9.42 0.62
C ASP A 113 -11.35 8.80 -0.43
N ARG A 114 -10.96 8.88 -1.70
CA ARG A 114 -11.76 8.42 -2.84
C ARG A 114 -11.55 6.94 -3.14
N ALA A 115 -10.46 6.34 -2.66
CA ALA A 115 -10.18 4.93 -2.91
C ALA A 115 -11.28 4.04 -2.35
N GLN A 116 -11.71 3.06 -3.13
CA GLN A 116 -12.61 2.02 -2.66
C GLN A 116 -11.90 1.16 -1.61
N ARG A 117 -12.66 0.65 -0.65
CA ARG A 117 -12.13 -0.25 0.39
C ARG A 117 -12.13 -1.69 -0.14
N LEU A 118 -11.22 -1.96 -1.08
CA LEU A 118 -10.97 -3.28 -1.66
C LEU A 118 -9.75 -3.92 -0.99
N SER A 119 -9.52 -5.19 -1.27
CA SER A 119 -8.38 -5.94 -0.72
C SER A 119 -7.04 -5.27 -1.02
N PHE A 120 -6.88 -4.69 -2.22
CA PHE A 120 -5.72 -3.92 -2.64
C PHE A 120 -6.12 -2.83 -3.65
N VAL A 121 -5.63 -1.61 -3.45
CA VAL A 121 -5.90 -0.48 -4.35
C VAL A 121 -4.61 0.32 -4.57
N PRO A 122 -4.03 0.31 -5.78
CA PRO A 122 -2.89 1.18 -6.08
C PRO A 122 -3.33 2.65 -6.08
N LEU A 123 -2.53 3.52 -5.50
CA LEU A 123 -2.75 4.98 -5.48
C LEU A 123 -1.96 5.70 -6.59
N ASN A 124 -1.11 4.98 -7.28
CA ASN A 124 -0.34 5.47 -8.41
C ASN A 124 -1.07 5.28 -9.74
N GLY A 125 -0.64 6.03 -10.75
CA GLY A 125 -1.12 5.91 -12.12
C GLY A 125 -0.01 5.58 -13.11
N MET A 126 1.18 5.18 -12.61
CA MET A 126 2.31 4.81 -13.44
C MET A 126 2.23 3.31 -13.76
N TRP A 127 1.89 3.03 -15.00
CA TRP A 127 1.80 1.65 -15.50
C TRP A 127 3.15 1.14 -15.97
N LEU A 128 3.57 -0.01 -15.42
CA LEU A 128 4.75 -0.76 -15.88
C LEU A 128 4.30 -1.99 -16.68
N GLY A 129 5.04 -2.30 -17.74
CA GLY A 129 4.87 -3.57 -18.45
C GLY A 129 4.36 -3.49 -19.88
N GLU A 130 3.91 -2.36 -20.38
CA GLU A 130 3.82 -2.22 -21.84
C GLU A 130 5.23 -2.07 -22.40
N PRO A 131 5.51 -2.61 -23.62
CA PRO A 131 6.78 -2.45 -24.26
C PRO A 131 6.98 -0.98 -24.69
N SER A 132 7.14 -0.11 -23.70
CA SER A 132 7.78 1.17 -23.93
C SER A 132 9.28 0.91 -23.93
N PRO A 133 10.01 1.23 -25.00
CA PRO A 133 11.45 1.05 -25.07
C PRO A 133 12.20 1.73 -23.91
N SER A 134 11.56 2.68 -23.23
CA SER A 134 12.10 3.40 -22.06
C SER A 134 11.85 2.72 -20.72
N CYS A 135 10.90 1.78 -20.62
CA CYS A 135 10.52 1.12 -19.35
C CYS A 135 11.00 -0.34 -19.27
N VAL A 136 11.39 -0.95 -20.38
CA VAL A 136 11.95 -2.31 -20.39
C VAL A 136 13.48 -2.21 -20.23
N LYS A 137 13.93 -1.71 -19.08
CA LYS A 137 15.25 -2.13 -18.63
C LYS A 137 15.08 -3.56 -18.15
N SER A 138 15.61 -4.49 -18.94
CA SER A 138 15.69 -5.93 -18.67
C SER A 138 16.17 -6.28 -17.25
N ASP A 139 16.82 -5.35 -16.59
CA ASP A 139 17.43 -5.47 -15.28
C ASP A 139 16.43 -5.68 -14.13
N TYR A 140 15.23 -5.10 -14.19
CA TYR A 140 14.24 -5.26 -13.11
C TYR A 140 13.71 -6.70 -13.01
N TYR A 141 13.47 -7.34 -14.14
CA TYR A 141 13.03 -8.74 -14.15
C TYR A 141 14.12 -9.68 -13.63
N LEU A 142 15.37 -9.37 -13.94
CA LEU A 142 16.51 -10.13 -13.42
C LEU A 142 16.64 -9.94 -11.91
N GLN A 143 16.42 -8.74 -11.40
CA GLN A 143 16.43 -8.47 -9.97
C GLN A 143 15.30 -9.20 -9.24
N ILE A 144 14.07 -9.15 -9.75
CA ILE A 144 12.95 -9.89 -9.17
C ILE A 144 13.26 -11.38 -9.15
N ALA A 145 13.76 -11.96 -10.24
CA ALA A 145 14.15 -13.36 -10.30
C ALA A 145 15.27 -13.70 -9.31
N LYS A 146 16.28 -12.83 -9.19
CA LYS A 146 17.42 -12.98 -8.28
C LYS A 146 17.00 -13.08 -6.82
N TYR A 147 16.01 -12.27 -6.39
CA TYR A 147 15.57 -12.20 -5.01
C TYR A 147 14.32 -13.05 -4.72
N TRP A 148 13.77 -13.77 -5.72
CA TRP A 148 12.54 -14.54 -5.53
C TRP A 148 12.64 -15.61 -4.46
N TYR A 149 13.82 -16.12 -4.15
CA TYR A 149 14.06 -17.08 -3.09
C TYR A 149 13.58 -16.61 -1.71
N LEU A 150 13.48 -15.29 -1.48
CA LEU A 150 12.94 -14.71 -0.24
C LEU A 150 11.42 -14.87 -0.16
N PHE A 151 10.75 -14.92 -1.28
CA PHE A 151 9.30 -15.01 -1.38
C PHE A 151 8.81 -16.45 -1.54
N GLU A 152 9.58 -17.30 -2.18
CA GLU A 152 9.18 -18.67 -2.54
C GLU A 152 8.70 -19.53 -1.36
N PRO A 153 9.22 -19.41 -0.11
CA PRO A 153 8.71 -20.15 1.04
C PRO A 153 7.27 -19.80 1.42
N TYR A 154 6.79 -18.63 0.99
CA TYR A 154 5.48 -18.08 1.39
C TYR A 154 4.55 -17.86 0.22
N MET A 155 5.08 -17.80 -0.99
CA MET A 155 4.34 -17.46 -2.21
C MET A 155 4.48 -18.57 -3.25
N LYS A 156 3.68 -18.45 -4.34
CA LYS A 156 3.82 -19.34 -5.48
C LYS A 156 5.20 -19.16 -6.14
N LYS A 157 5.65 -20.22 -6.82
CA LYS A 157 6.89 -20.20 -7.62
C LYS A 157 6.92 -18.98 -8.55
N TYR A 158 8.11 -18.43 -8.77
CA TYR A 158 8.34 -17.30 -9.69
C TYR A 158 7.63 -17.53 -11.04
N PRO A 159 6.78 -16.61 -11.46
CA PRO A 159 5.99 -16.82 -12.68
C PRO A 159 6.81 -16.87 -13.98
N ASN A 160 8.06 -16.37 -13.97
CA ASN A 160 8.96 -16.28 -15.12
C ASN A 160 8.28 -15.70 -16.38
N LYS A 161 7.55 -14.61 -16.18
CA LYS A 161 6.79 -13.91 -17.23
C LYS A 161 6.96 -12.40 -17.04
N PRO A 162 6.80 -11.59 -18.09
CA PRO A 162 6.78 -10.13 -17.94
C PRO A 162 5.76 -9.70 -16.88
N LEU A 163 6.12 -8.72 -16.07
CA LEU A 163 5.28 -8.13 -15.04
C LEU A 163 4.47 -6.98 -15.65
N PHE A 164 3.19 -6.87 -15.26
CA PHE A 164 2.33 -5.74 -15.63
C PHE A 164 1.61 -5.25 -14.40
N THR A 165 1.88 -4.04 -13.96
CA THR A 165 1.35 -3.49 -12.72
C THR A 165 1.32 -1.96 -12.71
N ASP A 166 0.49 -1.39 -11.82
CA ASP A 166 0.64 -0.01 -11.37
C ASP A 166 1.72 0.01 -10.28
N ALA A 167 2.91 0.49 -10.63
CA ALA A 167 4.08 0.48 -9.74
C ALA A 167 4.15 1.70 -8.80
N CYS A 168 5.30 1.83 -8.14
CA CYS A 168 5.72 2.94 -7.27
C CYS A 168 5.20 2.91 -5.85
N GLY A 169 4.97 1.73 -5.27
CA GLY A 169 4.92 1.52 -3.82
C GLY A 169 3.86 2.29 -3.03
N GLN A 170 2.86 2.91 -3.68
CA GLN A 170 1.78 3.61 -2.97
C GLN A 170 0.44 2.92 -3.18
N PHE A 171 -0.18 2.46 -2.10
CA PHE A 171 -1.40 1.65 -2.19
C PHE A 171 -2.17 1.62 -0.87
N ILE A 172 -3.45 1.23 -0.94
CA ILE A 172 -4.24 0.83 0.21
C ILE A 172 -4.39 -0.68 0.18
N VAL A 173 -4.24 -1.31 1.34
CA VAL A 173 -4.37 -2.77 1.49
C VAL A 173 -5.19 -3.10 2.72
N SER A 174 -6.01 -4.15 2.64
CA SER A 174 -6.77 -4.66 3.78
C SER A 174 -5.90 -5.47 4.74
N ARG A 175 -6.29 -5.51 6.02
CA ARG A 175 -5.69 -6.38 7.04
C ARG A 175 -5.64 -7.83 6.58
N ASP A 176 -6.72 -8.32 5.98
CA ASP A 176 -6.83 -9.71 5.54
C ASP A 176 -5.75 -10.07 4.50
N GLU A 177 -5.37 -9.15 3.61
CA GLU A 177 -4.28 -9.39 2.67
C GLU A 177 -2.91 -9.40 3.37
N ILE A 178 -2.69 -8.55 4.37
CA ILE A 178 -1.46 -8.53 5.15
C ILE A 178 -1.32 -9.84 5.95
N THR A 179 -2.38 -10.26 6.60
CA THR A 179 -2.36 -11.44 7.50
C THR A 179 -2.45 -12.79 6.77
N LYS A 180 -2.54 -12.80 5.45
CA LYS A 180 -2.39 -14.03 4.64
C LYS A 180 -1.03 -14.70 4.83
N TYR A 181 0.00 -13.91 5.07
CA TYR A 181 1.33 -14.41 5.34
C TYR A 181 1.55 -14.52 6.84
N PRO A 182 2.29 -15.53 7.30
CA PRO A 182 2.63 -15.63 8.71
C PRO A 182 3.55 -14.46 9.13
N PHE A 183 3.48 -14.06 10.38
CA PHE A 183 4.34 -13.01 10.95
C PHE A 183 5.83 -13.20 10.61
N LYS A 184 6.30 -14.45 10.62
CA LYS A 184 7.68 -14.81 10.29
C LYS A 184 8.08 -14.42 8.85
N ALA A 185 7.15 -14.39 7.90
CA ALA A 185 7.44 -13.94 6.54
C ALA A 185 7.85 -12.45 6.54
N TRP A 186 7.07 -11.62 7.23
CA TRP A 186 7.35 -10.18 7.35
C TRP A 186 8.68 -9.91 8.05
N GLN A 187 8.98 -10.66 9.12
CA GLN A 187 10.29 -10.58 9.80
C GLN A 187 11.44 -10.93 8.84
N THR A 188 11.33 -12.04 8.11
CA THR A 188 12.36 -12.49 7.16
C THR A 188 12.59 -11.45 6.06
N TRP A 189 11.52 -10.87 5.52
CA TRP A 189 11.61 -9.85 4.48
C TRP A 189 12.21 -8.54 5.01
N TYR A 190 11.84 -8.13 6.23
CA TYR A 190 12.44 -6.96 6.88
C TYR A 190 13.95 -7.15 7.12
N GLU A 191 14.32 -8.26 7.72
CA GLU A 191 15.73 -8.62 7.98
C GLU A 191 16.56 -8.57 6.69
N ALA A 192 16.02 -9.10 5.58
CA ALA A 192 16.66 -9.04 4.29
C ALA A 192 16.81 -7.61 3.75
N LEU A 193 15.79 -6.75 3.91
CA LEU A 193 15.82 -5.36 3.43
C LEU A 193 16.83 -4.50 4.15
N VAL A 194 16.99 -4.68 5.46
CA VAL A 194 17.88 -3.85 6.30
C VAL A 194 19.28 -4.45 6.47
N HIS A 195 19.53 -5.65 5.96
CA HIS A 195 20.82 -6.30 6.08
C HIS A 195 21.93 -5.48 5.40
N PRO A 196 23.10 -5.28 6.05
CA PRO A 196 24.18 -4.46 5.52
C PRO A 196 24.66 -4.84 4.12
N ASP A 197 24.64 -6.12 3.81
CA ASP A 197 25.12 -6.66 2.52
C ASP A 197 24.03 -6.70 1.44
N THR A 198 22.79 -6.34 1.79
CA THR A 198 21.71 -6.30 0.80
C THR A 198 21.78 -5.00 -0.01
N HIS A 199 21.75 -5.14 -1.31
CA HIS A 199 21.69 -3.99 -2.21
C HIS A 199 20.34 -3.29 -2.16
N GLN A 200 20.31 -1.98 -2.42
CA GLN A 200 19.06 -1.19 -2.54
C GLN A 200 18.07 -1.78 -3.55
N GLU A 201 18.56 -2.60 -4.49
CA GLU A 201 17.76 -3.33 -5.47
C GLU A 201 16.59 -4.10 -4.85
N LEU A 202 16.73 -4.63 -3.63
CA LEU A 202 15.65 -5.38 -2.98
C LEU A 202 14.45 -4.50 -2.66
N GLY A 203 14.65 -3.22 -2.31
CA GLY A 203 13.55 -2.26 -2.14
C GLY A 203 12.73 -2.13 -3.42
N PHE A 204 13.38 -2.01 -4.58
CA PHE A 204 12.71 -1.98 -5.88
C PHE A 204 11.97 -3.28 -6.22
N VAL A 205 12.50 -4.44 -5.81
CA VAL A 205 11.78 -5.71 -6.00
C VAL A 205 10.43 -5.69 -5.29
N PHE A 206 10.36 -5.18 -4.06
CA PHE A 206 9.09 -5.00 -3.35
C PHE A 206 8.20 -3.99 -4.05
N GLU A 207 8.73 -2.83 -4.44
CA GLU A 207 7.98 -1.78 -5.15
C GLU A 207 7.24 -2.34 -6.38
N TYR A 208 7.88 -3.21 -7.16
CA TYR A 208 7.27 -3.84 -8.33
C TYR A 208 6.36 -5.02 -8.01
N THR A 209 6.48 -5.64 -6.86
CA THR A 209 5.76 -6.89 -6.53
C THR A 209 4.67 -6.73 -5.48
N TRP A 210 4.50 -5.58 -4.85
CA TRP A 210 3.47 -5.35 -3.81
C TRP A 210 2.09 -5.84 -4.23
N HIS A 211 1.65 -5.54 -5.44
CA HIS A 211 0.35 -6.00 -5.94
C HIS A 211 0.25 -7.52 -5.90
N TYR A 212 1.30 -8.24 -6.29
CA TYR A 212 1.32 -9.70 -6.29
C TYR A 212 1.42 -10.28 -4.88
N ILE A 213 2.21 -9.65 -4.01
CA ILE A 213 2.26 -9.97 -2.57
C ILE A 213 0.84 -9.87 -1.99
N PHE A 214 0.08 -8.86 -2.34
CA PHE A 214 -1.30 -8.67 -1.87
C PHE A 214 -2.35 -9.30 -2.80
N GLY A 215 -2.03 -10.44 -3.39
CA GLY A 215 -2.99 -11.36 -4.02
C GLY A 215 -3.50 -10.92 -5.40
N GLN A 216 -2.97 -9.83 -5.96
CA GLN A 216 -3.36 -9.44 -7.32
C GLN A 216 -2.66 -10.31 -8.38
N PRO A 217 -3.22 -10.43 -9.60
CA PRO A 217 -2.57 -11.17 -10.67
C PRO A 217 -1.20 -10.59 -11.01
N TRP A 218 -0.23 -11.46 -11.35
CA TRP A 218 1.09 -11.03 -11.85
C TRP A 218 0.98 -10.06 -13.03
N HIS A 219 0.03 -10.32 -13.91
CA HIS A 219 -0.38 -9.42 -14.98
C HIS A 219 -1.67 -8.72 -14.58
N MET A 220 -1.58 -7.54 -14.02
CA MET A 220 -2.75 -6.70 -13.81
C MET A 220 -3.29 -6.22 -15.16
N LYS A 221 -4.60 -6.09 -15.26
CA LYS A 221 -5.21 -5.38 -16.40
C LYS A 221 -5.15 -3.87 -16.10
N LYS A 222 -4.76 -3.08 -17.10
CA LYS A 222 -4.86 -1.64 -17.01
C LYS A 222 -6.36 -1.25 -16.94
N THR A 223 -6.89 -1.22 -15.75
CA THR A 223 -8.30 -0.89 -15.51
C THR A 223 -8.43 0.59 -15.14
N ALA A 224 -9.60 1.16 -15.45
CA ALA A 224 -9.96 2.43 -14.85
C ALA A 224 -9.95 2.28 -13.31
N PHE A 225 -9.29 3.19 -12.65
CA PHE A 225 -9.05 3.17 -11.21
C PHE A 225 -10.33 2.94 -10.39
N PRO A 226 -10.28 2.13 -9.32
CA PRO A 226 -11.40 1.86 -8.43
C PRO A 226 -11.67 3.04 -7.48
N PHE A 227 -11.74 4.25 -8.01
CA PHE A 227 -12.16 5.41 -7.23
C PHE A 227 -13.68 5.57 -7.29
N ARG A 228 -14.27 5.93 -6.16
CA ARG A 228 -15.66 6.37 -6.14
C ARG A 228 -15.80 7.56 -7.11
N LYS A 229 -16.81 7.53 -7.99
CA LYS A 229 -17.16 8.70 -8.81
C LYS A 229 -17.35 9.89 -7.86
N ARG A 230 -16.82 11.07 -8.21
CA ARG A 230 -17.19 12.30 -7.52
C ARG A 230 -18.71 12.37 -7.59
N ILE A 231 -19.39 12.35 -6.45
CA ILE A 231 -20.75 12.84 -6.39
C ILE A 231 -20.59 14.34 -6.60
N PRO A 232 -21.13 14.94 -7.68
CA PRO A 232 -21.09 16.39 -7.81
C PRO A 232 -21.77 16.93 -6.56
N TYR A 233 -21.07 17.78 -5.79
CA TYR A 233 -21.70 18.54 -4.72
C TYR A 233 -22.81 19.34 -5.39
N VAL A 234 -24.04 18.96 -5.15
CA VAL A 234 -25.19 19.79 -5.41
C VAL A 234 -25.14 20.84 -4.31
N PHE A 235 -24.73 22.06 -4.66
CA PHE A 235 -24.85 23.24 -3.83
C PHE A 235 -26.32 23.68 -3.79
#